data_6538c229eaf32c2b8f481e15c8deae22
#
_entry.id   6538c229eaf32c2b8f481e15c8deae22
#
_cell.length_a   1.000
_cell.length_b   1.000
_cell.length_c   1.000
_cell.angle_alpha   90.00
_cell.angle_beta   90.00
_cell.angle_gamma   90.00
#
_symmetry.space_group_name_H-M   'P 1'
#
loop_
_entity.id
_entity.type
_entity.pdbx_description
1 polymer ?
#
loop_
_entity_poly.entity_id
_entity_poly.type
_entity_poly.pdbx_seq_one_letter_code
_entity_poly.pdbx_strand_id
1 'polypeptide(L)'
;MSSSDAERNRAAWDRLSDEYQERHGEFIGRTEPRWGMWQVPESKLRILGDVAGKDVLEFGCGAAQWSILLAQRGARAVGLDNSARQFEHARRLIAEAGVDVRLVHAAAEEVPLPDVSFDVVFCDHGAMTFGDPYRTVPEAARLLRPGGLFAFSHLTPLAMCCWVEETQTTDRRLVRPYFGMHRFEELPDEPVEFNLPHGEWIRLFRAHGLRVETLVEVRPPEGAESSYRTAEETEWARDWPMEEIWRCRKTGER
;
A
#
# COMPACT_ATOMS: atom_id res chain seq x y z
N MET A 1 -1.63 17.37 14.07
CA MET A 1 -0.97 16.49 15.06
C MET A 1 -1.11 15.08 14.56
N SER A 2 -0.01 14.30 14.54
CA SER A 2 -0.04 12.88 14.21
C SER A 2 -1.06 12.15 15.10
N SER A 3 -1.74 11.12 14.60
CA SER A 3 -2.59 10.28 15.43
C SER A 3 -1.72 9.41 16.34
N SER A 4 -2.24 8.96 17.47
CA SER A 4 -1.54 8.02 18.35
C SER A 4 -1.18 6.71 17.61
N ASP A 5 -2.02 6.28 16.64
CA ASP A 5 -1.76 5.10 15.82
C ASP A 5 -0.62 5.33 14.82
N ALA A 6 -0.54 6.51 14.20
CA ALA A 6 0.58 6.85 13.32
C ALA A 6 1.93 6.91 14.07
N GLU A 7 1.93 7.39 15.33
CA GLU A 7 3.13 7.38 16.19
C GLU A 7 3.53 5.96 16.59
N ARG A 8 2.56 5.14 16.94
CA ARG A 8 2.76 3.72 17.25
C ARG A 8 3.31 2.97 16.04
N ASN A 9 2.69 3.14 14.88
CA ASN A 9 3.12 2.49 13.64
C ASN A 9 4.52 2.94 13.22
N ARG A 10 4.87 4.22 13.41
CA ARG A 10 6.23 4.69 13.22
C ARG A 10 7.22 3.95 14.11
N ALA A 11 6.97 3.87 15.42
CA ALA A 11 7.85 3.20 16.36
C ALA A 11 7.99 1.70 16.05
N ALA A 12 6.89 1.04 15.67
CA ALA A 12 6.90 -0.36 15.26
C ALA A 12 7.74 -0.56 13.99
N TRP A 13 7.51 0.24 12.94
CA TRP A 13 8.26 0.14 11.68
C TRP A 13 9.73 0.53 11.80
N ASP A 14 10.07 1.49 12.67
CA ASP A 14 11.48 1.78 12.98
C ASP A 14 12.19 0.56 13.60
N ARG A 15 11.49 -0.21 14.43
CA ARG A 15 12.01 -1.45 15.05
C ARG A 15 12.11 -2.62 14.06
N LEU A 16 11.08 -2.81 13.23
CA LEU A 16 10.94 -3.97 12.36
C LEU A 16 11.69 -3.85 11.01
N SER A 17 12.11 -2.64 10.64
CA SER A 17 12.63 -2.35 9.29
C SER A 17 13.76 -3.26 8.85
N ASP A 18 14.75 -3.54 9.70
CA ASP A 18 15.92 -4.34 9.32
C ASP A 18 15.52 -5.78 9.03
N GLU A 19 14.78 -6.42 9.94
CA GLU A 19 14.29 -7.77 9.77
C GLU A 19 13.36 -7.87 8.54
N TYR A 20 12.50 -6.87 8.34
CA TYR A 20 11.63 -6.81 7.17
C TYR A 20 12.42 -6.76 5.86
N GLN A 21 13.45 -5.92 5.78
CA GLN A 21 14.28 -5.82 4.58
C GLN A 21 15.14 -7.06 4.36
N GLU A 22 15.65 -7.68 5.41
CA GLU A 22 16.37 -8.95 5.33
C GLU A 22 15.47 -10.07 4.78
N ARG A 23 14.24 -10.16 5.27
CA ARG A 23 13.30 -11.22 4.90
C ARG A 23 12.64 -11.01 3.54
N HIS A 24 12.30 -9.77 3.19
CA HIS A 24 11.45 -9.44 2.04
C HIS A 24 12.15 -8.62 0.96
N GLY A 25 13.27 -7.98 1.27
CA GLY A 25 13.94 -7.03 0.37
C GLY A 25 14.28 -7.61 -1.00
N GLU A 26 14.82 -8.82 -1.07
CA GLU A 26 15.09 -9.50 -2.35
C GLU A 26 13.81 -9.86 -3.11
N PHE A 27 12.76 -10.22 -2.39
CA PHE A 27 11.47 -10.56 -2.97
C PHE A 27 10.80 -9.33 -3.61
N ILE A 28 10.88 -8.17 -2.94
CA ILE A 28 10.33 -6.89 -3.43
C ILE A 28 11.25 -6.25 -4.48
N GLY A 29 12.56 -6.31 -4.30
CA GLY A 29 13.59 -5.61 -5.08
C GLY A 29 13.85 -6.15 -6.49
N ARG A 30 12.83 -6.60 -7.22
CA ARG A 30 12.93 -7.17 -8.57
C ARG A 30 13.10 -6.08 -9.65
N THR A 31 13.38 -6.50 -10.87
CA THR A 31 13.68 -5.61 -12.00
C THR A 31 12.46 -4.92 -12.62
N GLU A 32 11.25 -5.29 -12.20
CA GLU A 32 10.00 -4.67 -12.65
C GLU A 32 9.06 -4.44 -11.46
N PRO A 33 8.21 -3.39 -11.49
CA PRO A 33 7.18 -3.17 -10.50
C PRO A 33 6.22 -4.35 -10.44
N ARG A 34 5.91 -4.81 -9.23
CA ARG A 34 5.04 -5.95 -8.97
C ARG A 34 4.15 -5.67 -7.78
N TRP A 35 2.88 -5.98 -7.93
CA TRP A 35 1.87 -5.77 -6.90
C TRP A 35 1.79 -6.93 -5.92
N GLY A 36 1.75 -6.56 -4.67
CA GLY A 36 1.26 -7.35 -3.57
C GLY A 36 2.07 -8.57 -3.18
N MET A 37 1.44 -9.38 -2.39
CA MET A 37 2.03 -10.57 -1.78
C MET A 37 2.38 -11.67 -2.79
N TRP A 38 1.73 -11.66 -3.97
CA TRP A 38 1.96 -12.63 -5.04
C TRP A 38 2.85 -12.08 -6.15
N GLN A 39 3.38 -10.88 -5.98
CA GLN A 39 4.30 -10.23 -6.92
C GLN A 39 3.80 -10.27 -8.37
N VAL A 40 2.53 -9.88 -8.57
CA VAL A 40 1.94 -9.84 -9.91
C VAL A 40 2.50 -8.64 -10.69
N PRO A 41 3.11 -8.85 -11.88
CA PRO A 41 3.72 -7.76 -12.63
C PRO A 41 2.75 -6.64 -12.97
N GLU A 42 3.18 -5.38 -12.79
CA GLU A 42 2.44 -4.19 -13.25
C GLU A 42 2.20 -4.24 -14.76
N SER A 43 3.13 -4.81 -15.52
CA SER A 43 2.98 -5.03 -16.98
C SER A 43 1.76 -5.87 -17.36
N LYS A 44 1.30 -6.76 -16.46
CA LYS A 44 0.08 -7.56 -16.64
C LYS A 44 -1.17 -6.81 -16.16
N LEU A 45 -1.10 -6.21 -14.97
CA LEU A 45 -2.27 -5.59 -14.33
C LEU A 45 -2.59 -4.21 -14.90
N ARG A 46 -1.57 -3.46 -15.31
CA ARG A 46 -1.68 -2.10 -15.86
C ARG A 46 -2.48 -1.14 -14.97
N ILE A 47 -2.23 -1.23 -13.67
CA ILE A 47 -2.90 -0.40 -12.66
C ILE A 47 -2.43 1.05 -12.79
N LEU A 48 -1.11 1.29 -12.80
CA LEU A 48 -0.53 2.64 -12.93
C LEU A 48 -0.47 3.08 -14.39
N GLY A 49 -0.25 2.14 -15.31
CA GLY A 49 -0.04 2.42 -16.73
C GLY A 49 1.30 3.12 -17.01
N ASP A 50 1.34 3.95 -18.04
CA ASP A 50 2.56 4.71 -18.37
C ASP A 50 2.80 5.83 -17.36
N VAL A 51 3.98 5.84 -16.74
CA VAL A 51 4.41 6.79 -15.71
C VAL A 51 5.49 7.76 -16.20
N ALA A 52 6.00 7.60 -17.42
CA ALA A 52 7.05 8.46 -17.94
C ALA A 52 6.62 9.94 -17.94
N GLY A 53 7.47 10.79 -17.34
CA GLY A 53 7.21 12.21 -17.21
C GLY A 53 6.13 12.61 -16.22
N LYS A 54 5.56 11.69 -15.45
CA LYS A 54 4.54 11.97 -14.43
C LYS A 54 5.17 12.22 -13.06
N ASP A 55 4.47 13.03 -12.24
CA ASP A 55 4.72 13.19 -10.82
C ASP A 55 4.01 12.07 -10.08
N VAL A 56 4.78 11.18 -9.45
CA VAL A 56 4.28 9.97 -8.79
C VAL A 56 4.65 9.98 -7.32
N LEU A 57 3.68 9.76 -6.44
CA LEU A 57 3.89 9.62 -5.00
C LEU A 57 3.54 8.21 -4.54
N GLU A 58 4.49 7.56 -3.88
CA GLU A 58 4.28 6.29 -3.19
C GLU A 58 3.98 6.54 -1.71
N PHE A 59 2.82 6.07 -1.23
CA PHE A 59 2.39 6.13 0.16
C PHE A 59 2.87 4.92 0.94
N GLY A 60 3.76 5.13 1.94
CA GLY A 60 4.37 4.04 2.69
C GLY A 60 5.39 3.30 1.83
N CYS A 61 6.38 4.02 1.33
CA CYS A 61 7.33 3.50 0.35
C CYS A 61 8.36 2.52 0.93
N GLY A 62 8.47 2.41 2.24
CA GLY A 62 9.50 1.60 2.88
C GLY A 62 10.90 1.93 2.36
N ALA A 63 11.60 0.95 1.84
CA ALA A 63 12.91 1.13 1.22
C ALA A 63 12.85 1.65 -0.24
N ALA A 64 11.70 2.16 -0.68
CA ALA A 64 11.47 2.84 -1.95
C ALA A 64 11.73 1.99 -3.22
N GLN A 65 11.62 0.66 -3.12
CA GLN A 65 11.88 -0.22 -4.27
C GLN A 65 10.97 0.10 -5.47
N TRP A 66 9.67 0.34 -5.24
CA TRP A 66 8.76 0.77 -6.29
C TRP A 66 9.12 2.15 -6.85
N SER A 67 9.36 3.14 -5.99
CA SER A 67 9.77 4.48 -6.41
C SER A 67 11.02 4.47 -7.27
N ILE A 68 12.03 3.65 -6.92
CA ILE A 68 13.24 3.44 -7.71
C ILE A 68 12.91 2.89 -9.10
N LEU A 69 12.11 1.83 -9.18
CA LEU A 69 11.72 1.20 -10.44
C LEU A 69 10.88 2.12 -11.33
N LEU A 70 10.05 3.00 -10.75
CA LEU A 70 9.29 4.00 -11.49
C LEU A 70 10.18 5.15 -11.97
N ALA A 71 11.16 5.61 -11.16
CA ALA A 71 12.15 6.60 -11.57
C ALA A 71 12.99 6.10 -12.75
N GLN A 72 13.41 4.83 -12.74
CA GLN A 72 14.10 4.19 -13.89
C GLN A 72 13.24 4.18 -15.17
N ARG A 73 11.91 4.28 -15.03
CA ARG A 73 10.95 4.38 -16.14
C ARG A 73 10.57 5.82 -16.50
N GLY A 74 11.31 6.78 -15.95
CA GLY A 74 11.15 8.20 -16.27
C GLY A 74 10.08 8.93 -15.46
N ALA A 75 9.55 8.35 -14.39
CA ALA A 75 8.71 9.08 -13.45
C ALA A 75 9.53 10.05 -12.60
N ARG A 76 8.94 11.17 -12.20
CA ARG A 76 9.43 12.00 -11.09
C ARG A 76 8.85 11.42 -9.79
N ALA A 77 9.59 10.48 -9.22
CA ALA A 77 9.13 9.70 -8.09
C ALA A 77 9.41 10.38 -6.75
N VAL A 78 8.41 10.33 -5.87
CA VAL A 78 8.51 10.74 -4.47
C VAL A 78 8.07 9.55 -3.62
N GLY A 79 8.90 9.17 -2.64
CA GLY A 79 8.56 8.16 -1.64
C GLY A 79 8.23 8.83 -0.31
N LEU A 80 7.07 8.53 0.25
CA LEU A 80 6.65 8.96 1.57
C LEU A 80 6.61 7.76 2.51
N ASP A 81 7.24 7.89 3.67
CA ASP A 81 7.15 6.88 4.72
C ASP A 81 7.24 7.52 6.12
N ASN A 82 6.66 6.87 7.09
CA ASN A 82 6.66 7.29 8.48
C ASN A 82 7.88 6.78 9.27
N SER A 83 8.64 5.81 8.74
CA SER A 83 9.81 5.23 9.38
C SER A 83 11.12 5.87 8.90
N ALA A 84 11.88 6.43 9.84
CA ALA A 84 13.21 6.92 9.57
C ALA A 84 14.20 5.78 9.24
N ARG A 85 13.99 4.59 9.82
CA ARG A 85 14.83 3.41 9.59
C ARG A 85 14.64 2.84 8.19
N GLN A 86 13.41 2.80 7.67
CA GLN A 86 13.15 2.44 6.26
C GLN A 86 13.90 3.38 5.30
N PHE A 87 14.00 4.67 5.63
CA PHE A 87 14.73 5.63 4.80
C PHE A 87 16.24 5.45 4.80
N GLU A 88 16.83 4.80 5.77
CA GLU A 88 18.25 4.41 5.70
C GLU A 88 18.45 3.37 4.58
N HIS A 89 17.58 2.37 4.50
CA HIS A 89 17.56 1.41 3.41
C HIS A 89 17.25 2.07 2.06
N ALA A 90 16.24 2.94 2.00
CA ALA A 90 15.85 3.64 0.80
C ALA A 90 17.00 4.47 0.21
N ARG A 91 17.70 5.28 1.03
CA ARG A 91 18.85 6.09 0.58
C ARG A 91 19.97 5.24 -0.01
N ARG A 92 20.26 4.09 0.61
CA ARG A 92 21.27 3.15 0.10
C ARG A 92 20.85 2.60 -1.27
N LEU A 93 19.61 2.09 -1.39
CA LEU A 93 19.11 1.52 -2.64
C LEU A 93 18.97 2.55 -3.77
N ILE A 94 18.55 3.78 -3.46
CA ILE A 94 18.49 4.90 -4.42
C ILE A 94 19.89 5.22 -4.96
N ALA A 95 20.90 5.31 -4.07
CA ALA A 95 22.29 5.56 -4.46
C ALA A 95 22.85 4.42 -5.32
N GLU A 96 22.60 3.15 -4.96
CA GLU A 96 23.01 1.97 -5.72
C GLU A 96 22.35 1.93 -7.11
N ALA A 97 21.08 2.34 -7.21
CA ALA A 97 20.34 2.38 -8.47
C ALA A 97 20.71 3.57 -9.37
N GLY A 98 21.36 4.60 -8.82
CA GLY A 98 21.76 5.79 -9.56
C GLY A 98 20.59 6.63 -10.10
N VAL A 99 19.47 6.64 -9.38
CA VAL A 99 18.23 7.38 -9.73
C VAL A 99 17.98 8.52 -8.74
N ASP A 100 17.10 9.45 -9.14
CA ASP A 100 16.62 10.52 -8.25
C ASP A 100 15.23 10.16 -7.74
N VAL A 101 15.11 9.95 -6.43
CA VAL A 101 13.85 9.75 -5.70
C VAL A 101 13.87 10.65 -4.48
N ARG A 102 12.93 11.57 -4.43
CA ARG A 102 12.73 12.43 -3.26
C ARG A 102 12.05 11.64 -2.14
N LEU A 103 12.63 11.66 -0.94
CA LEU A 103 12.04 11.04 0.26
C LEU A 103 11.38 12.10 1.14
N VAL A 104 10.17 11.81 1.62
CA VAL A 104 9.37 12.66 2.52
C VAL A 104 9.03 11.87 3.78
N HIS A 105 9.64 12.25 4.91
CA HIS A 105 9.40 11.61 6.20
C HIS A 105 8.17 12.21 6.86
N ALA A 106 7.03 11.53 6.71
CA ALA A 106 5.75 11.96 7.27
C ALA A 106 4.76 10.79 7.33
N ALA A 107 3.73 10.93 8.17
CA ALA A 107 2.57 10.05 8.13
C ALA A 107 1.69 10.38 6.90
N ALA A 108 1.10 9.36 6.30
CA ALA A 108 0.21 9.52 5.13
C ALA A 108 -1.13 10.19 5.47
N GLU A 109 -1.44 10.31 6.75
CA GLU A 109 -2.61 11.01 7.29
C GLU A 109 -2.44 12.54 7.36
N GLU A 110 -1.20 13.07 7.19
CA GLU A 110 -0.88 14.49 7.21
C GLU A 110 0.40 14.75 6.41
N VAL A 111 0.25 14.90 5.10
CA VAL A 111 1.36 14.96 4.15
C VAL A 111 1.84 16.40 3.95
N PRO A 112 3.10 16.74 4.25
CA PRO A 112 3.63 18.11 4.13
C PRO A 112 4.02 18.45 2.67
N LEU A 113 3.10 18.23 1.75
CA LEU A 113 3.25 18.52 0.33
C LEU A 113 2.06 19.34 -0.15
N PRO A 114 2.24 20.22 -1.16
CA PRO A 114 1.17 21.08 -1.66
C PRO A 114 0.07 20.26 -2.34
N ASP A 115 -1.13 20.83 -2.34
CA ASP A 115 -2.29 20.30 -3.04
C ASP A 115 -2.03 20.16 -4.54
N VAL A 116 -2.74 19.28 -5.22
CA VAL A 116 -2.78 19.18 -6.69
C VAL A 116 -1.37 19.04 -7.31
N SER A 117 -0.51 18.24 -6.69
CA SER A 117 0.91 18.11 -7.05
C SER A 117 1.24 16.86 -7.85
N PHE A 118 0.40 15.82 -7.81
CA PHE A 118 0.72 14.52 -8.38
C PHE A 118 -0.27 14.08 -9.45
N ASP A 119 0.25 13.38 -10.45
CA ASP A 119 -0.54 12.67 -11.45
C ASP A 119 -0.97 11.30 -10.97
N VAL A 120 -0.17 10.70 -10.09
CA VAL A 120 -0.40 9.37 -9.50
C VAL A 120 -0.05 9.43 -8.02
N VAL A 121 -0.93 8.93 -7.17
CA VAL A 121 -0.66 8.54 -5.78
C VAL A 121 -0.95 7.05 -5.69
N PHE A 122 0.01 6.26 -5.20
CA PHE A 122 -0.21 4.82 -5.09
C PHE A 122 0.40 4.27 -3.79
N CYS A 123 -0.01 3.06 -3.45
CA CYS A 123 0.49 2.32 -2.30
C CYS A 123 0.43 0.82 -2.59
N ASP A 124 1.50 0.10 -2.31
CA ASP A 124 1.50 -1.36 -2.31
C ASP A 124 1.58 -1.85 -0.87
N HIS A 125 0.44 -2.19 -0.29
CA HIS A 125 0.20 -2.47 1.14
C HIS A 125 0.53 -1.29 2.07
N GLY A 126 1.70 -0.79 2.18
CA GLY A 126 2.21 0.36 2.92
C GLY A 126 1.18 1.16 3.75
N ALA A 127 1.12 2.47 3.50
CA ALA A 127 0.28 3.38 4.30
C ALA A 127 -1.25 3.11 4.20
N MET A 128 -1.72 2.40 3.16
CA MET A 128 -3.15 2.06 3.05
C MET A 128 -3.55 0.85 3.90
N THR A 129 -2.57 0.13 4.45
CA THR A 129 -2.77 -0.88 5.49
C THR A 129 -2.56 -0.29 6.89
N PHE A 130 -1.57 0.61 7.06
CA PHE A 130 -1.11 1.08 8.37
C PHE A 130 -1.55 2.50 8.72
N GLY A 131 -2.23 3.21 7.83
CA GLY A 131 -2.81 4.52 8.08
C GLY A 131 -4.33 4.49 8.10
N ASP A 132 -4.94 5.33 8.93
CA ASP A 132 -6.39 5.44 9.01
C ASP A 132 -6.98 5.86 7.65
N PRO A 133 -7.79 5.03 6.97
CA PRO A 133 -8.35 5.34 5.66
C PRO A 133 -9.19 6.61 5.65
N TYR A 134 -9.83 6.96 6.76
CA TYR A 134 -10.58 8.23 6.87
C TYR A 134 -9.68 9.47 6.90
N ARG A 135 -8.38 9.30 6.97
CA ARG A 135 -7.36 10.36 6.90
C ARG A 135 -6.47 10.22 5.67
N THR A 136 -6.05 9.02 5.31
CA THR A 136 -5.17 8.79 4.16
C THR A 136 -5.86 9.02 2.81
N VAL A 137 -7.13 8.62 2.67
CA VAL A 137 -7.90 8.84 1.43
C VAL A 137 -8.14 10.33 1.14
N PRO A 138 -8.56 11.18 2.11
CA PRO A 138 -8.60 12.63 1.92
C PRO A 138 -7.27 13.23 1.48
N GLU A 139 -6.15 12.81 2.09
CA GLU A 139 -4.81 13.29 1.73
C GLU A 139 -4.43 12.88 0.29
N ALA A 140 -4.63 11.61 -0.08
CA ALA A 140 -4.41 11.16 -1.45
C ALA A 140 -5.24 11.98 -2.45
N ALA A 141 -6.52 12.23 -2.12
CA ALA A 141 -7.39 13.03 -2.96
C ALA A 141 -6.94 14.50 -3.06
N ARG A 142 -6.47 15.11 -1.96
CA ARG A 142 -5.94 16.48 -1.92
C ARG A 142 -4.72 16.65 -2.81
N LEU A 143 -3.81 15.70 -2.73
CA LEU A 143 -2.53 15.71 -3.44
C LEU A 143 -2.67 15.48 -4.95
N LEU A 144 -3.71 14.78 -5.38
CA LEU A 144 -3.94 14.47 -6.79
C LEU A 144 -4.43 15.67 -7.60
N ARG A 145 -3.88 15.82 -8.80
CA ARG A 145 -4.43 16.68 -9.86
C ARG A 145 -5.81 16.18 -10.30
N PRO A 146 -6.68 17.07 -10.82
CA PRO A 146 -7.88 16.63 -11.52
C PRO A 146 -7.55 15.62 -12.61
N GLY A 147 -8.25 14.48 -12.64
CA GLY A 147 -7.93 13.36 -13.53
C GLY A 147 -6.77 12.47 -13.07
N GLY A 148 -6.13 12.78 -11.96
CA GLY A 148 -5.05 11.96 -11.38
C GLY A 148 -5.53 10.60 -10.88
N LEU A 149 -4.61 9.68 -10.77
CA LEU A 149 -4.85 8.28 -10.40
C LEU A 149 -4.52 8.05 -8.92
N PHE A 150 -5.45 7.46 -8.18
CA PHE A 150 -5.20 6.83 -6.90
C PHE A 150 -5.30 5.31 -7.04
N ALA A 151 -4.27 4.58 -6.63
CA ALA A 151 -4.30 3.11 -6.66
C ALA A 151 -3.59 2.53 -5.45
N PHE A 152 -4.13 1.47 -4.88
CA PHE A 152 -3.46 0.77 -3.78
C PHE A 152 -3.89 -0.69 -3.68
N SER A 153 -2.98 -1.51 -3.15
CA SER A 153 -3.25 -2.89 -2.75
C SER A 153 -3.37 -3.00 -1.24
N HIS A 154 -4.18 -3.92 -0.78
CA HIS A 154 -4.29 -4.34 0.62
C HIS A 154 -5.00 -5.69 0.75
N LEU A 155 -5.10 -6.22 1.97
CA LEU A 155 -5.91 -7.41 2.24
C LEU A 155 -7.38 -7.14 1.98
N THR A 156 -8.09 -8.13 1.43
CA THR A 156 -9.54 -8.00 1.27
C THR A 156 -10.26 -7.99 2.61
N PRO A 157 -11.44 -7.35 2.71
CA PRO A 157 -12.28 -7.49 3.90
C PRO A 157 -12.67 -8.94 4.21
N LEU A 158 -12.73 -9.80 3.18
CA LEU A 158 -12.98 -11.24 3.37
C LEU A 158 -11.81 -11.92 4.10
N ALA A 159 -10.58 -11.67 3.66
CA ALA A 159 -9.39 -12.21 4.33
C ALA A 159 -9.31 -11.74 5.79
N MET A 160 -9.62 -10.46 6.05
CA MET A 160 -9.69 -9.93 7.41
C MET A 160 -10.73 -10.64 8.28
N CYS A 161 -11.89 -11.01 7.71
CA CYS A 161 -12.89 -11.80 8.43
C CYS A 161 -12.45 -13.22 8.74
N CYS A 162 -11.53 -13.77 7.95
CA CYS A 162 -11.01 -15.14 8.09
C CYS A 162 -9.69 -15.22 8.88
N TRP A 163 -9.13 -14.10 9.28
CA TRP A 163 -7.85 -14.03 10.00
C TRP A 163 -7.99 -14.44 11.46
N VAL A 164 -7.19 -15.41 11.87
CA VAL A 164 -7.16 -15.97 13.23
C VAL A 164 -5.93 -15.43 13.98
N GLU A 165 -6.15 -14.63 15.01
CA GLU A 165 -5.07 -13.99 15.79
C GLU A 165 -4.14 -14.98 16.48
N GLU A 166 -4.69 -16.07 17.02
CA GLU A 166 -3.94 -17.05 17.80
C GLU A 166 -2.91 -17.80 16.96
N THR A 167 -3.19 -18.02 15.68
CA THR A 167 -2.31 -18.75 14.76
C THR A 167 -1.59 -17.86 13.77
N GLN A 168 -1.98 -16.57 13.67
CA GLN A 168 -1.47 -15.61 12.68
C GLN A 168 -1.62 -16.14 11.24
N THR A 169 -2.76 -16.78 10.95
CA THR A 169 -3.07 -17.38 9.65
C THR A 169 -4.53 -17.16 9.25
N THR A 170 -4.81 -17.31 7.96
CA THR A 170 -6.17 -17.24 7.41
C THR A 170 -6.84 -18.61 7.48
N ASP A 171 -8.03 -18.69 8.09
CA ASP A 171 -8.89 -19.90 8.15
C ASP A 171 -9.93 -19.88 7.00
N ARG A 172 -10.64 -21.00 6.83
CA ARG A 172 -11.80 -21.13 5.93
C ARG A 172 -13.12 -20.71 6.58
N ARG A 173 -13.08 -20.24 7.82
CA ARG A 173 -14.24 -19.78 8.60
C ARG A 173 -14.17 -18.28 8.81
N LEU A 174 -15.34 -17.63 8.81
CA LEU A 174 -15.46 -16.26 9.26
C LEU A 174 -15.37 -16.22 10.79
N VAL A 175 -14.33 -15.58 11.31
CA VAL A 175 -14.05 -15.46 12.75
C VAL A 175 -14.23 -14.05 13.27
N ARG A 176 -14.29 -13.07 12.38
CA ARG A 176 -14.51 -11.66 12.70
C ARG A 176 -15.73 -11.10 11.98
N PRO A 177 -16.45 -10.12 12.56
CA PRO A 177 -17.57 -9.47 11.88
C PRO A 177 -17.09 -8.61 10.71
N TYR A 178 -17.82 -8.65 9.61
CA TYR A 178 -17.59 -7.81 8.43
C TYR A 178 -18.00 -6.34 8.65
N PHE A 179 -19.18 -6.13 9.28
CA PHE A 179 -19.70 -4.79 9.52
C PHE A 179 -19.00 -4.14 10.72
N GLY A 180 -18.65 -2.87 10.57
CA GLY A 180 -17.91 -2.12 11.58
C GLY A 180 -16.39 -2.36 11.56
N MET A 181 -15.89 -3.11 10.59
CA MET A 181 -14.46 -3.27 10.35
C MET A 181 -13.79 -1.90 10.15
N HIS A 182 -12.72 -1.63 10.87
CA HIS A 182 -11.95 -0.38 10.70
C HIS A 182 -10.50 -0.53 11.19
N ARG A 183 -10.32 -0.75 12.50
CA ARG A 183 -9.01 -0.74 13.17
C ARG A 183 -8.73 -2.10 13.81
N PHE A 184 -7.56 -2.63 13.54
CA PHE A 184 -7.09 -3.91 14.06
C PHE A 184 -5.80 -3.71 14.86
N GLU A 185 -5.82 -4.16 16.09
CA GLU A 185 -4.68 -4.15 17.02
C GLU A 185 -4.54 -5.54 17.57
N GLU A 186 -3.56 -6.29 17.07
CA GLU A 186 -3.41 -7.70 17.44
C GLU A 186 -2.51 -7.85 18.68
N LEU A 187 -1.36 -7.19 18.67
CA LEU A 187 -0.41 -7.24 19.79
C LEU A 187 0.03 -5.83 20.19
N PRO A 188 0.39 -5.60 21.47
CA PRO A 188 0.68 -4.26 21.99
C PRO A 188 1.81 -3.52 21.26
N ASP A 189 2.82 -4.23 20.79
CA ASP A 189 4.01 -3.66 20.14
C ASP A 189 4.01 -3.79 18.61
N GLU A 190 2.98 -4.42 18.05
CA GLU A 190 2.83 -4.56 16.61
C GLU A 190 2.13 -3.35 15.98
N PRO A 191 2.31 -3.13 14.67
CA PRO A 191 1.60 -2.07 13.97
C PRO A 191 0.09 -2.26 14.06
N VAL A 192 -0.62 -1.14 14.12
CA VAL A 192 -2.08 -1.11 13.93
C VAL A 192 -2.37 -1.17 12.45
N GLU A 193 -3.26 -2.04 12.05
CA GLU A 193 -3.75 -2.17 10.69
C GLU A 193 -5.16 -1.61 10.54
N PHE A 194 -5.49 -1.19 9.33
CA PHE A 194 -6.80 -0.64 8.98
C PHE A 194 -7.37 -1.33 7.76
N ASN A 195 -8.66 -1.54 7.78
CA ASN A 195 -9.43 -1.99 6.62
C ASN A 195 -10.89 -1.54 6.76
N LEU A 196 -11.60 -1.46 5.65
CA LEU A 196 -13.03 -1.12 5.64
C LEU A 196 -13.81 -2.14 4.81
N PRO A 197 -15.08 -2.37 5.12
CA PRO A 197 -15.99 -3.06 4.20
C PRO A 197 -16.02 -2.36 2.83
N HIS A 198 -16.16 -3.10 1.73
CA HIS A 198 -16.17 -2.53 0.37
C HIS A 198 -17.16 -1.37 0.21
N GLY A 199 -18.34 -1.47 0.83
CA GLY A 199 -19.33 -0.40 0.80
C GLY A 199 -18.85 0.89 1.48
N GLU A 200 -18.04 0.79 2.54
CA GLU A 200 -17.43 1.94 3.21
C GLU A 200 -16.31 2.54 2.36
N TRP A 201 -15.43 1.72 1.77
CA TRP A 201 -14.44 2.18 0.80
C TRP A 201 -15.07 3.02 -0.32
N ILE A 202 -16.12 2.50 -0.96
CA ILE A 202 -16.80 3.20 -2.05
C ILE A 202 -17.41 4.52 -1.58
N ARG A 203 -18.04 4.55 -0.39
CA ARG A 203 -18.58 5.80 0.18
C ARG A 203 -17.50 6.82 0.45
N LEU A 204 -16.39 6.38 1.04
CA LEU A 204 -15.23 7.23 1.35
C LEU A 204 -14.62 7.83 0.08
N PHE A 205 -14.37 7.02 -0.95
CA PHE A 205 -13.86 7.51 -2.22
C PHE A 205 -14.77 8.56 -2.83
N ARG A 206 -16.07 8.30 -2.88
CA ARG A 206 -17.04 9.26 -3.44
C ARG A 206 -17.10 10.56 -2.67
N ALA A 207 -17.01 10.51 -1.33
CA ALA A 207 -17.02 11.71 -0.49
C ALA A 207 -15.82 12.63 -0.78
N HIS A 208 -14.71 12.08 -1.27
CA HIS A 208 -13.49 12.83 -1.59
C HIS A 208 -13.22 13.01 -3.11
N GLY A 209 -14.27 12.85 -3.93
CA GLY A 209 -14.17 13.07 -5.37
C GLY A 209 -13.29 12.05 -6.09
N LEU A 210 -13.21 10.84 -5.57
CA LEU A 210 -12.54 9.70 -6.20
C LEU A 210 -13.59 8.76 -6.79
N ARG A 211 -13.52 8.53 -8.10
CA ARG A 211 -14.40 7.58 -8.81
C ARG A 211 -13.66 6.26 -8.98
N VAL A 212 -14.22 5.19 -8.46
CA VAL A 212 -13.69 3.84 -8.67
C VAL A 212 -13.75 3.50 -10.16
N GLU A 213 -12.62 3.14 -10.75
CA GLU A 213 -12.52 2.64 -12.13
C GLU A 213 -12.49 1.12 -12.15
N THR A 214 -11.79 0.51 -11.20
CA THR A 214 -11.69 -0.94 -11.09
C THR A 214 -11.34 -1.36 -9.67
N LEU A 215 -11.77 -2.56 -9.30
CA LEU A 215 -11.30 -3.36 -8.19
C LEU A 215 -10.78 -4.68 -8.75
N VAL A 216 -9.53 -5.00 -8.52
CA VAL A 216 -8.91 -6.25 -8.94
C VAL A 216 -8.72 -7.13 -7.73
N GLU A 217 -9.47 -8.22 -7.65
CA GLU A 217 -9.24 -9.29 -6.66
C GLU A 217 -8.09 -10.16 -7.20
N VAL A 218 -6.96 -10.15 -6.49
CA VAL A 218 -5.74 -10.79 -6.97
C VAL A 218 -5.77 -12.28 -6.65
N ARG A 219 -5.63 -13.09 -7.70
CA ARG A 219 -5.43 -14.54 -7.56
C ARG A 219 -3.94 -14.86 -7.69
N PRO A 220 -3.36 -15.69 -6.80
CA PRO A 220 -1.98 -16.15 -6.95
C PRO A 220 -1.75 -16.76 -8.34
N PRO A 221 -0.72 -16.35 -9.09
CA PRO A 221 -0.33 -17.05 -10.32
C PRO A 221 -0.02 -18.53 -10.06
N GLU A 222 -0.05 -19.34 -11.10
CA GLU A 222 0.39 -20.74 -11.01
C GLU A 222 1.87 -20.79 -10.57
N GLY A 223 2.18 -21.61 -9.56
CA GLY A 223 3.51 -21.68 -8.98
C GLY A 223 3.95 -20.46 -8.18
N ALA A 224 3.01 -19.56 -7.81
CA ALA A 224 3.35 -18.41 -6.99
C ALA A 224 3.91 -18.84 -5.63
N GLU A 225 5.01 -18.20 -5.25
CA GLU A 225 5.57 -18.21 -3.91
C GLU A 225 5.41 -16.84 -3.28
N SER A 226 5.34 -16.78 -1.96
CA SER A 226 5.25 -15.54 -1.21
C SER A 226 6.20 -15.58 -0.01
N SER A 227 6.89 -14.47 0.24
CA SER A 227 7.64 -14.30 1.49
C SER A 227 6.74 -13.91 2.66
N TYR A 228 5.47 -13.58 2.40
CA TYR A 228 4.49 -13.10 3.37
C TYR A 228 3.48 -14.16 3.82
N ARG A 229 3.29 -15.21 3.03
CA ARG A 229 2.22 -16.19 3.23
C ARG A 229 2.72 -17.60 3.12
N THR A 230 2.11 -18.49 3.89
CA THR A 230 2.39 -19.92 3.84
C THR A 230 1.86 -20.55 2.54
N ALA A 231 2.29 -21.79 2.26
CA ALA A 231 1.76 -22.56 1.13
C ALA A 231 0.25 -22.83 1.29
N GLU A 232 -0.23 -23.04 2.52
CA GLU A 232 -1.64 -23.27 2.83
C GLU A 232 -2.49 -22.02 2.59
N GLU A 233 -1.99 -20.85 2.98
CA GLU A 233 -2.63 -19.56 2.70
C GLU A 233 -2.61 -19.24 1.19
N THR A 234 -1.54 -19.61 0.49
CA THR A 234 -1.47 -19.49 -0.97
C THR A 234 -2.53 -20.37 -1.65
N GLU A 235 -2.74 -21.58 -1.16
CA GLU A 235 -3.81 -22.46 -1.66
C GLU A 235 -5.21 -21.91 -1.32
N TRP A 236 -5.39 -21.35 -0.11
CA TRP A 236 -6.62 -20.63 0.26
C TRP A 236 -6.91 -19.49 -0.73
N ALA A 237 -5.89 -18.71 -1.06
CA ALA A 237 -6.01 -17.55 -1.95
C ALA A 237 -6.31 -17.91 -3.42
N ARG A 238 -6.20 -19.19 -3.82
CA ARG A 238 -6.65 -19.66 -5.14
C ARG A 238 -8.16 -19.71 -5.28
N ASP A 239 -8.85 -19.94 -4.16
CA ASP A 239 -10.31 -20.09 -4.12
C ASP A 239 -11.00 -18.79 -3.67
N TRP A 240 -10.36 -18.00 -2.78
CA TRP A 240 -10.93 -16.77 -2.21
C TRP A 240 -9.94 -15.60 -2.32
N PRO A 241 -10.43 -14.38 -2.60
CA PRO A 241 -9.55 -13.23 -2.73
C PRO A 241 -8.95 -12.87 -1.36
N MET A 242 -7.62 -13.00 -1.24
CA MET A 242 -6.88 -12.58 -0.06
C MET A 242 -6.43 -11.11 -0.18
N GLU A 243 -6.13 -10.70 -1.38
CA GLU A 243 -5.58 -9.39 -1.69
C GLU A 243 -6.36 -8.74 -2.83
N GLU A 244 -6.50 -7.43 -2.77
CA GLU A 244 -7.19 -6.65 -3.77
C GLU A 244 -6.45 -5.37 -4.11
N ILE A 245 -6.68 -4.85 -5.32
CA ILE A 245 -6.12 -3.59 -5.79
C ILE A 245 -7.26 -2.66 -6.22
N TRP A 246 -7.37 -1.53 -5.54
CA TRP A 246 -8.26 -0.45 -5.92
C TRP A 246 -7.60 0.48 -6.94
N ARG A 247 -8.37 0.87 -7.94
CA ARG A 247 -7.98 1.88 -8.92
C ARG A 247 -9.08 2.92 -9.02
N CYS A 248 -8.76 4.15 -8.61
CA CYS A 248 -9.69 5.28 -8.55
C CYS A 248 -9.15 6.47 -9.35
N ARG A 249 -10.06 7.26 -9.89
CA ARG A 249 -9.75 8.49 -10.65
C ARG A 249 -10.27 9.71 -9.90
N LYS A 250 -9.40 10.71 -9.68
CA LYS A 250 -9.82 12.01 -9.15
C LYS A 250 -10.72 12.68 -10.17
N THR A 251 -11.94 12.99 -9.75
CA THR A 251 -12.87 13.77 -10.60
C THR A 251 -12.38 15.21 -10.72
N GLY A 252 -12.59 15.82 -11.88
CA GLY A 252 -12.42 17.27 -12.02
C GLY A 252 -13.47 17.99 -11.15
N GLU A 253 -13.15 19.16 -10.65
CA GLU A 253 -14.16 20.06 -10.10
C GLU A 253 -15.20 20.34 -11.18
N ARG A 254 -16.50 20.21 -10.80
CA ARG A 254 -17.58 20.75 -11.64
C ARG A 254 -17.76 22.21 -11.31
#